data_03f62c91288a51bb86e14cc506bcc68c
#
_entry.id   03f62c91288a51bb86e14cc506bcc68c
#
_cell.length_a   1.000
_cell.length_b   1.000
_cell.length_c   1.000
_cell.angle_alpha   90.00
_cell.angle_beta   90.00
_cell.angle_gamma   90.00
#
_symmetry.space_group_name_H-M   'P 1'
#
loop_
_entity.id
_entity.type
_entity.pdbx_description
1 polymer ?
#
loop_
_entity_poly.entity_id
_entity_poly.type
_entity_poly.pdbx_seq_one_letter_code
_entity_poly.pdbx_strand_id
1 'polypeptide(L)'
;IFVTLLSPIILGEKIGLIRWLAVITGLLGVFLMINPISIIKQNSNISSLGLYLAFGSALTHAGLALILRKIGKTEHPATTALIHNLITSIVIIFLIIFLGTNFYGTSGQYGIEILITPNFILYTLIFLGVTGSFVQYLMAQSYKFAEATILVTLRYLAIPLAALFGYIIWNEIPTLNQFLGGIIVIFSCLLITYREMKKS
;
A
#
# COMPACT_ATOMS: atom_id res chain seq x y z
N ILE A 1 -5.97 -0.13 10.36
CA ILE A 1 -6.24 0.15 11.78
C ILE A 1 -5.64 1.50 12.19
N PHE A 2 -4.33 1.77 12.02
CA PHE A 2 -3.71 3.04 12.45
C PHE A 2 -4.40 4.28 11.86
N VAL A 3 -4.76 4.26 10.57
CA VAL A 3 -5.52 5.35 9.93
C VAL A 3 -6.86 5.54 10.63
N THR A 4 -7.58 4.46 10.92
CA THR A 4 -8.88 4.51 11.58
C THR A 4 -8.79 5.06 13.00
N LEU A 5 -7.72 4.73 13.74
CA LEU A 5 -7.47 5.27 15.09
C LEU A 5 -7.10 6.75 15.07
N LEU A 6 -6.28 7.18 14.12
CA LEU A 6 -5.72 8.53 14.07
C LEU A 6 -6.59 9.53 13.30
N SER A 7 -7.46 9.06 12.38
CA SER A 7 -8.32 9.92 11.56
C SER A 7 -9.25 10.85 12.39
N PRO A 8 -9.90 10.40 13.47
CA PRO A 8 -10.70 11.31 14.30
C PRO A 8 -9.87 12.42 14.95
N ILE A 9 -8.63 12.09 15.36
CA ILE A 9 -7.75 13.01 16.08
C ILE A 9 -7.14 14.04 15.13
N ILE A 10 -6.67 13.60 13.95
CA ILE A 10 -5.91 14.44 13.01
C ILE A 10 -6.82 15.16 12.03
N LEU A 11 -7.88 14.51 11.57
CA LEU A 11 -8.76 15.00 10.50
C LEU A 11 -10.15 15.40 11.01
N GLY A 12 -10.52 15.07 12.25
CA GLY A 12 -11.86 15.29 12.79
C GLY A 12 -12.93 14.41 12.13
N GLU A 13 -12.56 13.34 11.45
CA GLU A 13 -13.49 12.42 10.77
C GLU A 13 -14.23 11.56 11.79
N LYS A 14 -15.57 11.59 11.77
CA LYS A 14 -16.38 10.76 12.67
C LYS A 14 -16.45 9.32 12.14
N ILE A 15 -15.85 8.39 12.86
CA ILE A 15 -15.85 6.98 12.51
C ILE A 15 -17.00 6.27 13.19
N GLY A 16 -18.03 5.92 12.41
CA GLY A 16 -19.17 5.13 12.91
C GLY A 16 -18.85 3.64 13.03
N LEU A 17 -19.68 2.91 13.78
CA LEU A 17 -19.53 1.48 14.06
C LEU A 17 -19.33 0.63 12.79
N ILE A 18 -20.05 0.93 11.72
CA ILE A 18 -19.97 0.17 10.46
C ILE A 18 -18.58 0.29 9.82
N ARG A 19 -17.91 1.45 9.92
CA ARG A 19 -16.53 1.61 9.43
C ARG A 19 -15.53 0.79 10.27
N TRP A 20 -15.72 0.76 11.57
CA TRP A 20 -14.92 -0.11 12.45
C TRP A 20 -15.10 -1.57 12.10
N LEU A 21 -16.35 -2.03 11.92
CA LEU A 21 -16.64 -3.40 11.50
C LEU A 21 -16.00 -3.72 10.15
N ALA A 22 -16.11 -2.83 9.15
CA ALA A 22 -15.49 -3.04 7.84
C ALA A 22 -13.95 -3.13 7.93
N VAL A 23 -13.31 -2.26 8.72
CA VAL A 23 -11.84 -2.30 8.90
C VAL A 23 -11.40 -3.60 9.59
N ILE A 24 -12.10 -4.01 10.64
CA ILE A 24 -11.78 -5.23 11.40
C ILE A 24 -12.02 -6.48 10.55
N THR A 25 -13.17 -6.58 9.87
CA THR A 25 -13.47 -7.73 9.00
C THR A 25 -12.50 -7.82 7.82
N GLY A 26 -12.16 -6.69 7.18
CA GLY A 26 -11.17 -6.66 6.12
C GLY A 26 -9.79 -7.11 6.59
N LEU A 27 -9.37 -6.67 7.78
CA LEU A 27 -8.11 -7.11 8.37
C LEU A 27 -8.10 -8.60 8.70
N LEU A 28 -9.20 -9.14 9.24
CA LEU A 28 -9.34 -10.58 9.49
C LEU A 28 -9.26 -11.40 8.20
N GLY A 29 -9.88 -10.91 7.11
CA GLY A 29 -9.76 -11.53 5.79
C GLY A 29 -8.32 -11.54 5.28
N VAL A 30 -7.61 -10.42 5.38
CA VAL A 30 -6.17 -10.32 5.04
C VAL A 30 -5.33 -11.27 5.90
N PHE A 31 -5.59 -11.32 7.20
CA PHE A 31 -4.88 -12.20 8.13
C PHE A 31 -5.08 -13.67 7.76
N LEU A 32 -6.28 -14.06 7.37
CA LEU A 32 -6.58 -15.41 6.92
C LEU A 32 -5.87 -15.73 5.59
N MET A 33 -5.83 -14.78 4.63
CA MET A 33 -5.13 -14.97 3.35
C MET A 33 -3.63 -15.17 3.50
N ILE A 34 -3.00 -14.35 4.32
CA ILE A 34 -1.54 -14.38 4.53
C ILE A 34 -1.14 -15.59 5.37
N ASN A 35 -2.03 -16.08 6.24
CA ASN A 35 -1.78 -17.18 7.18
C ASN A 35 -0.44 -17.03 7.95
N PRO A 36 -0.28 -15.94 8.72
CA PRO A 36 1.00 -15.59 9.35
C PRO A 36 1.47 -16.66 10.34
N ILE A 37 0.55 -17.46 10.90
CA ILE A 37 0.89 -18.55 11.83
C ILE A 37 1.74 -19.61 11.12
N SER A 38 1.43 -19.95 9.86
CA SER A 38 2.22 -20.90 9.09
C SER A 38 3.59 -20.34 8.73
N ILE A 39 3.66 -19.04 8.40
CA ILE A 39 4.95 -18.36 8.12
C ILE A 39 5.84 -18.34 9.35
N ILE A 40 5.29 -18.03 10.52
CA ILE A 40 6.05 -18.03 11.79
C ILE A 40 6.53 -19.43 12.14
N LYS A 41 5.72 -20.46 11.92
CA LYS A 41 6.12 -21.86 12.18
C LYS A 41 7.21 -22.38 11.24
N GLN A 42 7.20 -21.93 9.98
CA GLN A 42 8.23 -22.32 9.00
C GLN A 42 9.55 -21.56 9.16
N ASN A 43 9.51 -20.30 9.58
CA ASN A 43 10.67 -19.45 9.80
C ASN A 43 10.89 -19.21 11.29
N SER A 44 11.64 -20.09 11.94
CA SER A 44 12.03 -19.92 13.35
C SER A 44 12.95 -18.69 13.61
N ASN A 45 13.47 -18.06 12.56
CA ASN A 45 14.44 -16.94 12.61
C ASN A 45 13.84 -15.62 12.11
N ILE A 46 12.62 -15.26 12.55
CA ILE A 46 12.09 -13.92 12.25
C ILE A 46 12.92 -12.90 13.03
N SER A 47 13.64 -12.05 12.29
CA SER A 47 14.44 -10.97 12.90
C SER A 47 13.54 -9.99 13.64
N SER A 48 13.85 -9.72 14.91
CA SER A 48 13.18 -8.67 15.70
C SER A 48 13.29 -7.30 15.02
N LEU A 49 14.41 -7.00 14.37
CA LEU A 49 14.59 -5.79 13.56
C LEU A 49 13.57 -5.72 12.43
N GLY A 50 13.32 -6.83 11.73
CA GLY A 50 12.32 -6.89 10.65
C GLY A 50 10.91 -6.56 11.15
N LEU A 51 10.54 -7.02 12.35
CA LEU A 51 9.26 -6.69 12.97
C LEU A 51 9.14 -5.20 13.32
N TYR A 52 10.18 -4.60 13.89
CA TYR A 52 10.18 -3.16 14.18
C TYR A 52 10.10 -2.32 12.90
N LEU A 53 10.81 -2.69 11.85
CA LEU A 53 10.77 -2.01 10.55
C LEU A 53 9.37 -2.14 9.90
N ALA A 54 8.75 -3.32 9.97
CA ALA A 54 7.39 -3.52 9.47
C ALA A 54 6.36 -2.67 10.23
N PHE A 55 6.48 -2.58 11.55
CA PHE A 55 5.62 -1.71 12.36
C PHE A 55 5.83 -0.24 12.04
N GLY A 56 7.07 0.21 11.93
CA GLY A 56 7.42 1.57 11.51
C GLY A 56 6.87 1.90 10.12
N SER A 57 6.97 0.98 9.16
CA SER A 57 6.38 1.10 7.82
C SER A 57 4.86 1.26 7.87
N ALA A 58 4.17 0.51 8.72
CA ALA A 58 2.72 0.62 8.86
C ALA A 58 2.29 1.98 9.44
N LEU A 59 3.07 2.54 10.39
CA LEU A 59 2.83 3.88 10.95
C LEU A 59 3.07 4.98 9.91
N THR A 60 4.18 4.91 9.17
CA THR A 60 4.50 5.90 8.12
C THR A 60 3.47 5.88 7.00
N HIS A 61 3.00 4.71 6.59
CA HIS A 61 1.90 4.59 5.62
C HIS A 61 0.58 5.18 6.12
N ALA A 62 0.28 5.00 7.41
CA ALA A 62 -0.88 5.64 8.02
C ALA A 62 -0.74 7.16 8.03
N GLY A 63 0.44 7.66 8.41
CA GLY A 63 0.76 9.09 8.36
C GLY A 63 0.60 9.68 6.95
N LEU A 64 1.13 9.00 5.94
CA LEU A 64 0.98 9.39 4.54
C LEU A 64 -0.50 9.52 4.13
N ALA A 65 -1.34 8.53 4.46
CA ALA A 65 -2.77 8.56 4.14
C ALA A 65 -3.48 9.75 4.77
N LEU A 66 -3.18 10.06 6.04
CA LEU A 66 -3.76 11.19 6.77
C LEU A 66 -3.30 12.54 6.22
N ILE A 67 -2.02 12.65 5.89
CA ILE A 67 -1.44 13.86 5.26
C ILE A 67 -2.06 14.08 3.88
N LEU A 68 -2.13 13.06 3.03
CA LEU A 68 -2.75 13.16 1.70
C LEU A 68 -4.22 13.59 1.79
N ARG A 69 -4.96 13.07 2.78
CA ARG A 69 -6.35 13.50 3.02
C ARG A 69 -6.43 14.95 3.48
N LYS A 70 -5.52 15.39 4.33
CA LYS A 70 -5.48 16.78 4.81
C LYS A 70 -5.14 17.75 3.68
N ILE A 71 -4.07 17.47 2.94
CA ILE A 71 -3.59 18.30 1.83
C ILE A 71 -4.56 18.25 0.64
N GLY A 72 -5.20 17.12 0.38
CA GLY A 72 -6.14 16.97 -0.74
C GLY A 72 -7.35 17.89 -0.69
N LYS A 73 -7.61 18.52 0.47
CA LYS A 73 -8.67 19.55 0.60
C LYS A 73 -8.25 20.93 0.08
N THR A 74 -6.95 21.21 0.05
CA THR A 74 -6.41 22.54 -0.28
C THR A 74 -5.59 22.53 -1.57
N GLU A 75 -4.86 21.44 -1.84
CA GLU A 75 -3.91 21.38 -2.92
C GLU A 75 -4.44 20.60 -4.15
N HIS A 76 -3.86 20.94 -5.32
CA HIS A 76 -4.17 20.19 -6.54
C HIS A 76 -3.49 18.82 -6.52
N PRO A 77 -4.18 17.72 -6.90
CA PRO A 77 -3.62 16.36 -6.86
C PRO A 77 -2.30 16.20 -7.63
N ALA A 78 -2.18 16.87 -8.79
CA ALA A 78 -0.94 16.81 -9.58
C ALA A 78 0.25 17.43 -8.85
N THR A 79 0.06 18.54 -8.14
CA THR A 79 1.09 19.20 -7.34
C THR A 79 1.55 18.27 -6.21
N THR A 80 0.60 17.65 -5.50
CA THR A 80 0.89 16.70 -4.42
C THR A 80 1.69 15.50 -4.93
N ALA A 81 1.27 14.90 -6.07
CA ALA A 81 1.96 13.77 -6.67
C ALA A 81 3.37 14.14 -7.16
N LEU A 82 3.53 15.30 -7.80
CA LEU A 82 4.80 15.78 -8.30
C LEU A 82 5.80 16.04 -7.17
N ILE A 83 5.38 16.75 -6.13
CA ILE A 83 6.24 17.05 -4.96
C ILE A 83 6.62 15.75 -4.25
N HIS A 84 5.69 14.82 -4.07
CA HIS A 84 5.98 13.51 -3.46
C HIS A 84 7.05 12.75 -4.26
N ASN A 85 6.90 12.65 -5.58
CA ASN A 85 7.86 11.96 -6.44
C ASN A 85 9.23 12.65 -6.45
N LEU A 86 9.27 13.99 -6.49
CA LEU A 86 10.53 14.75 -6.43
C LEU A 86 11.28 14.53 -5.12
N ILE A 87 10.60 14.66 -3.98
CA ILE A 87 11.22 14.46 -2.68
C ILE A 87 11.72 13.02 -2.54
N THR A 88 10.91 12.04 -2.94
CA THR A 88 11.30 10.63 -2.91
C THR A 88 12.54 10.37 -3.77
N SER A 89 12.58 10.92 -4.98
CA SER A 89 13.74 10.79 -5.88
C SER A 89 15.00 11.40 -5.29
N ILE A 90 14.90 12.60 -4.72
CA ILE A 90 16.03 13.27 -4.06
C ILE A 90 16.55 12.45 -2.88
N VAL A 91 15.65 11.94 -2.04
CA VAL A 91 16.03 11.10 -0.88
C VAL A 91 16.70 9.80 -1.34
N ILE A 92 16.18 9.14 -2.39
CA ILE A 92 16.78 7.92 -2.92
C ILE A 92 18.17 8.19 -3.49
N ILE A 93 18.34 9.26 -4.28
CA ILE A 93 19.65 9.65 -4.83
C ILE A 93 20.64 9.94 -3.69
N PHE A 94 20.21 10.68 -2.67
CA PHE A 94 21.03 10.95 -1.49
C PHE A 94 21.47 9.65 -0.79
N LEU A 95 20.53 8.72 -0.57
CA LEU A 95 20.83 7.44 0.06
C LEU A 95 21.81 6.60 -0.78
N ILE A 96 21.67 6.58 -2.10
CA ILE A 96 22.59 5.88 -3.00
C ILE A 96 23.99 6.46 -2.92
N ILE A 97 24.13 7.79 -2.89
CA ILE A 97 25.44 8.48 -2.83
C ILE A 97 26.13 8.23 -1.49
N PHE A 98 25.39 8.30 -0.37
CA PHE A 98 26.01 8.23 0.97
C PHE A 98 26.14 6.82 1.52
N LEU A 99 25.20 5.91 1.22
CA LEU A 99 25.19 4.53 1.76
C LEU A 99 25.69 3.51 0.75
N GLY A 100 25.89 3.92 -0.50
CA GLY A 100 26.25 3.05 -1.60
C GLY A 100 25.12 2.10 -2.02
N THR A 101 25.36 1.39 -3.13
CA THR A 101 24.38 0.47 -3.70
C THR A 101 24.12 -0.77 -2.84
N ASN A 102 25.02 -1.10 -1.92
CA ASN A 102 24.92 -2.24 -0.99
C ASN A 102 23.76 -2.10 0.02
N PHE A 103 23.26 -0.88 0.26
CA PHE A 103 22.14 -0.64 1.16
C PHE A 103 20.84 -1.31 0.68
N TYR A 104 20.68 -1.51 -0.62
CA TYR A 104 19.49 -2.14 -1.20
C TYR A 104 19.58 -3.68 -1.27
N GLY A 105 20.53 -4.30 -0.58
CA GLY A 105 20.54 -5.76 -0.31
C GLY A 105 20.89 -6.65 -1.49
N THR A 106 21.27 -6.11 -2.62
CA THR A 106 21.80 -6.86 -3.76
C THR A 106 23.28 -6.58 -3.92
N SER A 107 24.06 -7.63 -3.93
CA SER A 107 25.47 -7.55 -4.31
C SER A 107 25.64 -6.71 -5.58
N GLY A 108 26.06 -5.48 -5.39
CA GLY A 108 26.70 -4.47 -6.23
C GLY A 108 26.56 -4.43 -7.77
N GLN A 109 25.81 -5.32 -8.39
CA GLN A 109 25.76 -5.44 -9.85
C GLN A 109 24.71 -4.60 -10.56
N TYR A 110 23.88 -3.86 -9.81
CA TYR A 110 22.73 -3.15 -10.41
C TYR A 110 22.73 -1.63 -10.18
N GLY A 111 23.91 -1.03 -10.08
CA GLY A 111 24.02 0.42 -9.99
C GLY A 111 23.70 1.16 -11.29
N ILE A 112 24.50 2.16 -11.63
CA ILE A 112 24.40 2.95 -12.85
C ILE A 112 24.48 2.09 -14.14
N GLU A 113 25.05 0.89 -14.06
CA GLU A 113 25.10 -0.09 -15.16
C GLU A 113 23.73 -0.49 -15.71
N ILE A 114 22.65 -0.43 -14.90
CA ILE A 114 21.27 -0.66 -15.36
C ILE A 114 20.86 0.37 -16.43
N LEU A 115 21.36 1.58 -16.37
CA LEU A 115 21.07 2.61 -17.37
C LEU A 115 21.81 2.37 -18.69
N ILE A 116 22.80 1.50 -18.68
CA ILE A 116 23.66 1.18 -19.82
C ILE A 116 23.30 -0.18 -20.44
N THR A 117 22.50 -1.00 -19.74
CA THR A 117 22.06 -2.33 -20.19
C THR A 117 20.90 -2.29 -21.19
N PRO A 118 20.59 -3.43 -21.86
CA PRO A 118 19.79 -3.45 -23.08
C PRO A 118 18.47 -2.68 -22.98
N ASN A 119 18.09 -2.07 -24.05
CA ASN A 119 16.89 -1.22 -24.25
C ASN A 119 15.63 -1.69 -23.51
N PHE A 120 15.46 -3.01 -23.32
CA PHE A 120 14.32 -3.58 -22.60
C PHE A 120 14.24 -3.12 -21.14
N ILE A 121 15.36 -3.10 -20.41
CA ILE A 121 15.36 -2.69 -18.97
C ILE A 121 15.07 -1.20 -18.89
N LEU A 122 15.65 -0.40 -19.77
CA LEU A 122 15.39 1.04 -19.82
C LEU A 122 13.91 1.33 -20.10
N TYR A 123 13.31 0.68 -21.08
CA TYR A 123 11.89 0.83 -21.39
C TYR A 123 11.00 0.39 -20.23
N THR A 124 11.36 -0.70 -19.54
CA THR A 124 10.63 -1.17 -18.35
C THR A 124 10.71 -0.15 -17.22
N LEU A 125 11.87 0.45 -16.96
CA LEU A 125 12.04 1.49 -15.93
C LEU A 125 11.23 2.75 -16.26
N ILE A 126 11.25 3.19 -17.53
CA ILE A 126 10.44 4.33 -17.98
C ILE A 126 8.94 4.02 -17.80
N PHE A 127 8.50 2.84 -18.22
CA PHE A 127 7.11 2.40 -18.06
C PHE A 127 6.69 2.36 -16.58
N LEU A 128 7.51 1.80 -15.69
CA LEU A 128 7.25 1.79 -14.26
C LEU A 128 7.24 3.20 -13.66
N GLY A 129 8.13 4.09 -14.11
CA GLY A 129 8.16 5.48 -13.64
C GLY A 129 6.90 6.25 -14.05
N VAL A 130 6.45 6.10 -15.30
CA VAL A 130 5.23 6.75 -15.79
C VAL A 130 3.99 6.19 -15.08
N THR A 131 3.85 4.86 -15.02
CA THR A 131 2.71 4.22 -14.36
C THR A 131 2.68 4.52 -12.86
N GLY A 132 3.83 4.50 -12.19
CA GLY A 132 3.95 4.86 -10.78
C GLY A 132 3.54 6.31 -10.51
N SER A 133 3.97 7.26 -11.35
CA SER A 133 3.57 8.67 -11.24
C SER A 133 2.06 8.86 -11.47
N PHE A 134 1.49 8.14 -12.43
CA PHE A 134 0.06 8.15 -12.68
C PHE A 134 -0.74 7.59 -11.50
N VAL A 135 -0.29 6.48 -10.92
CA VAL A 135 -0.89 5.90 -9.71
C VAL A 135 -0.83 6.88 -8.52
N GLN A 136 0.29 7.59 -8.33
CA GLN A 136 0.41 8.61 -7.29
C GLN A 136 -0.57 9.77 -7.50
N TYR A 137 -0.75 10.21 -8.75
CA TYR A 137 -1.75 11.22 -9.08
C TYR A 137 -3.17 10.75 -8.73
N LEU A 138 -3.56 9.54 -9.17
CA LEU A 138 -4.88 8.96 -8.87
C LEU A 138 -5.09 8.78 -7.36
N MET A 139 -4.05 8.38 -6.65
CA MET A 139 -4.08 8.24 -5.20
C MET A 139 -4.30 9.60 -4.52
N ALA A 140 -3.56 10.63 -4.88
CA ALA A 140 -3.77 11.98 -4.37
C ALA A 140 -5.18 12.50 -4.67
N GLN A 141 -5.68 12.24 -5.88
CA GLN A 141 -7.04 12.62 -6.29
C GLN A 141 -8.11 11.89 -5.47
N SER A 142 -7.95 10.59 -5.21
CA SER A 142 -8.92 9.83 -4.41
C SER A 142 -9.06 10.37 -2.98
N TYR A 143 -7.96 10.77 -2.36
CA TYR A 143 -7.99 11.40 -1.03
C TYR A 143 -8.65 12.79 -1.00
N LYS A 144 -8.80 13.45 -2.14
CA LYS A 144 -9.59 14.67 -2.25
C LYS A 144 -11.07 14.41 -2.05
N PHE A 145 -11.60 13.33 -2.63
CA PHE A 145 -13.04 13.05 -2.67
C PHE A 145 -13.53 12.15 -1.53
N ALA A 146 -12.69 11.24 -1.01
CA ALA A 146 -13.10 10.25 -0.02
C ALA A 146 -12.31 10.35 1.28
N GLU A 147 -12.94 9.95 2.39
CA GLU A 147 -12.29 9.90 3.71
C GLU A 147 -11.18 8.85 3.74
N ALA A 148 -10.12 9.12 4.51
CA ALA A 148 -8.94 8.27 4.57
C ALA A 148 -9.25 6.81 4.99
N THR A 149 -10.14 6.62 5.95
CA THR A 149 -10.54 5.28 6.43
C THR A 149 -11.18 4.44 5.34
N ILE A 150 -12.00 5.04 4.47
CA ILE A 150 -12.67 4.35 3.36
C ILE A 150 -11.63 3.86 2.34
N LEU A 151 -10.75 4.76 1.92
CA LEU A 151 -9.72 4.46 0.92
C LEU A 151 -8.75 3.38 1.39
N VAL A 152 -8.34 3.43 2.67
CA VAL A 152 -7.46 2.40 3.24
C VAL A 152 -8.14 1.05 3.32
N THR A 153 -9.45 1.00 3.61
CA THR A 153 -10.20 -0.26 3.58
C THR A 153 -10.32 -0.82 2.17
N LEU A 154 -10.59 0.03 1.17
CA LEU A 154 -10.64 -0.39 -0.24
C LEU A 154 -9.29 -0.90 -0.75
N ARG A 155 -8.16 -0.42 -0.22
CA ARG A 155 -6.83 -0.95 -0.56
C ARG A 155 -6.63 -2.42 -0.19
N TYR A 156 -7.39 -2.96 0.76
CA TYR A 156 -7.34 -4.40 1.04
C TYR A 156 -7.72 -5.25 -0.17
N LEU A 157 -8.54 -4.71 -1.09
CA LEU A 157 -8.91 -5.38 -2.34
C LEU A 157 -7.70 -5.73 -3.23
N ALA A 158 -6.58 -5.02 -3.07
CA ALA A 158 -5.36 -5.33 -3.80
C ALA A 158 -4.85 -6.76 -3.52
N ILE A 159 -5.10 -7.32 -2.33
CA ILE A 159 -4.61 -8.65 -1.95
C ILE A 159 -5.34 -9.77 -2.70
N PRO A 160 -6.70 -9.84 -2.70
CA PRO A 160 -7.40 -10.84 -3.51
C PRO A 160 -7.18 -10.64 -5.02
N LEU A 161 -7.01 -9.38 -5.49
CA LEU A 161 -6.65 -9.12 -6.88
C LEU A 161 -5.26 -9.65 -7.22
N ALA A 162 -4.27 -9.48 -6.34
CA ALA A 162 -2.94 -10.04 -6.52
C ALA A 162 -2.98 -11.58 -6.60
N ALA A 163 -3.78 -12.24 -5.75
CA ALA A 163 -3.98 -13.68 -5.82
C ALA A 163 -4.64 -14.13 -7.13
N LEU A 164 -5.62 -13.36 -7.63
CA LEU A 164 -6.26 -13.60 -8.93
C LEU A 164 -5.25 -13.49 -10.09
N PHE A 165 -4.41 -12.46 -10.10
CA PHE A 165 -3.35 -12.31 -11.10
C PHE A 165 -2.29 -13.40 -10.98
N GLY A 166 -1.91 -13.84 -9.79
CA GLY A 166 -1.04 -14.98 -9.54
C GLY A 166 -1.59 -16.24 -10.20
N TYR A 167 -2.88 -16.49 -10.04
CA TYR A 167 -3.56 -17.61 -10.71
C TYR A 167 -3.55 -17.47 -12.24
N ILE A 168 -3.91 -16.30 -12.79
CA ILE A 168 -4.04 -16.12 -14.24
C ILE A 168 -2.67 -16.14 -14.95
N ILE A 169 -1.64 -15.53 -14.35
CA ILE A 169 -0.34 -15.33 -15.02
C ILE A 169 0.61 -16.51 -14.76
N TRP A 170 0.63 -17.02 -13.52
CA TRP A 170 1.57 -18.04 -13.09
C TRP A 170 0.92 -19.40 -12.78
N ASN A 171 -0.40 -19.57 -12.98
CA ASN A 171 -1.17 -20.76 -12.60
C ASN A 171 -1.03 -21.16 -11.12
N GLU A 172 -0.80 -20.17 -10.24
CA GLU A 172 -0.74 -20.40 -8.81
C GLU A 172 -2.15 -20.65 -8.25
N ILE A 173 -2.44 -21.91 -7.88
CA ILE A 173 -3.76 -22.27 -7.34
C ILE A 173 -3.88 -21.69 -5.92
N PRO A 174 -4.84 -20.78 -5.67
CA PRO A 174 -5.04 -20.20 -4.34
C PRO A 174 -5.46 -21.28 -3.35
N THR A 175 -4.85 -21.27 -2.17
CA THR A 175 -5.26 -22.15 -1.07
C THR A 175 -6.67 -21.83 -0.57
N LEU A 176 -7.30 -22.77 0.12
CA LEU A 176 -8.63 -22.56 0.71
C LEU A 176 -8.66 -21.30 1.62
N ASN A 177 -7.61 -21.08 2.40
CA ASN A 177 -7.49 -19.90 3.27
C ASN A 177 -7.43 -18.60 2.47
N GLN A 178 -6.68 -18.58 1.36
CA GLN A 178 -6.61 -17.42 0.47
C GLN A 178 -7.98 -17.14 -0.16
N PHE A 179 -8.69 -18.17 -0.59
CA PHE A 179 -10.01 -18.03 -1.18
C PHE A 179 -11.04 -17.50 -0.17
N LEU A 180 -11.13 -18.09 1.01
CA LEU A 180 -12.06 -17.66 2.07
C LEU A 180 -11.72 -16.26 2.58
N GLY A 181 -10.43 -15.98 2.80
CA GLY A 181 -9.98 -14.65 3.21
C GLY A 181 -10.27 -13.58 2.16
N GLY A 182 -10.11 -13.91 0.86
CA GLY A 182 -10.48 -13.03 -0.25
C GLY A 182 -11.97 -12.66 -0.27
N ILE A 183 -12.84 -13.61 -0.03
CA ILE A 183 -14.30 -13.37 0.08
C ILE A 183 -14.60 -12.40 1.23
N ILE A 184 -13.97 -12.61 2.40
CA ILE A 184 -14.15 -11.74 3.57
C ILE A 184 -13.68 -10.31 3.26
N VAL A 185 -12.54 -10.15 2.58
CA VAL A 185 -12.03 -8.84 2.16
C VAL A 185 -12.99 -8.14 1.21
N ILE A 186 -13.49 -8.84 0.19
CA ILE A 186 -14.45 -8.29 -0.78
C ILE A 186 -15.73 -7.86 -0.04
N PHE A 187 -16.24 -8.68 0.85
CA PHE A 187 -17.42 -8.34 1.67
C PHE A 187 -17.19 -7.09 2.52
N SER A 188 -16.03 -6.96 3.15
CA SER A 188 -15.65 -5.76 3.90
C SER A 188 -15.65 -4.50 3.03
N CYS A 189 -15.10 -4.59 1.82
CA CYS A 189 -15.08 -3.46 0.87
C CYS A 189 -16.50 -3.10 0.40
N LEU A 190 -17.36 -4.08 0.12
CA LEU A 190 -18.76 -3.85 -0.25
C LEU A 190 -19.54 -3.20 0.90
N LEU A 191 -19.33 -3.63 2.14
CA LEU A 191 -19.99 -3.07 3.31
C LEU A 191 -19.67 -1.59 3.51
N ILE A 192 -18.41 -1.20 3.35
CA ILE A 192 -18.02 0.21 3.49
C ILE A 192 -18.55 1.05 2.33
N THR A 193 -18.50 0.52 1.11
CA THR A 193 -19.01 1.20 -0.09
C THR A 193 -20.53 1.39 -0.03
N TYR A 194 -21.28 0.36 0.35
CA TYR A 194 -22.74 0.43 0.52
C TYR A 194 -23.14 1.51 1.53
N ARG A 195 -22.43 1.56 2.65
CA ARG A 195 -22.67 2.60 3.67
C ARG A 195 -22.46 4.02 3.12
N GLU A 196 -21.40 4.22 2.34
CA GLU A 196 -21.12 5.55 1.79
C GLU A 196 -22.15 5.98 0.75
N MET A 197 -22.63 5.08 -0.09
CA MET A 197 -23.72 5.36 -1.03
C MET A 197 -25.02 5.76 -0.32
N LYS A 198 -25.30 5.21 0.87
CA LYS A 198 -26.50 5.55 1.65
C LYS A 198 -26.36 6.90 2.38
N LYS A 199 -25.14 7.42 2.51
CA LYS A 199 -24.86 8.69 3.21
C LYS A 199 -24.82 9.89 2.26
N SER A 200 -24.58 9.66 0.97
CA SER A 200 -24.68 10.63 -0.14
C SER A 200 -26.13 10.89 -0.49
#